data_1fae721fb2edad0de73578a280e16a5d
#
_entry.id   1fae721fb2edad0de73578a280e16a5d
#
_cell.length_a   1.000
_cell.length_b   1.000
_cell.length_c   1.000
_cell.angle_alpha   90.00
_cell.angle_beta   90.00
_cell.angle_gamma   90.00
#
_symmetry.space_group_name_H-M   'P 1'
#
loop_
_entity.id
_entity.type
_entity.pdbx_description
1 polymer ?
#
loop_
_entity_poly.entity_id
_entity_poly.type
_entity_poly.pdbx_seq_one_letter_code
_entity_poly.pdbx_strand_id
1 'polypeptide(L)'
;MRKTAKKMLAASTICIIMSGSFIGGAARVLAEQYYGWNDINSRTESPFFLYVTPKNETTRKVGKEGTVVYCFNRDLKWPENWEQHQTTLPYGLPLYNKWKGTDETFKQAAPKFRTTIGNITNSLVAVLSKGYPTVTNVEGLDETSSRKVTQLAIWYFSDSFDKQWFKGNYKLNDKEDQALQHLIDLGEQASREQKEQSYTLDIYLHESGYTQYQNLLGSTLIPKVDPDPEPKPEPKPEPMPKPEPKPEPKPEPEPKPEPKPEP
;
A
#
# COMPACT_ATOMS: atom_id res chain seq x y z
N MET A 1 10.94 12.69 -51.84
CA MET A 1 9.80 12.24 -51.00
C MET A 1 10.32 11.47 -49.80
N ARG A 2 10.44 12.11 -48.64
CA ARG A 2 10.88 11.46 -47.39
C ARG A 2 9.63 11.22 -46.52
N LYS A 3 9.30 9.95 -46.29
CA LYS A 3 8.22 9.51 -45.40
C LYS A 3 8.70 9.62 -43.96
N THR A 4 8.14 10.54 -43.22
CA THR A 4 8.34 10.69 -41.76
C THR A 4 7.48 9.65 -41.06
N ALA A 5 8.11 8.60 -40.50
CA ALA A 5 7.45 7.63 -39.64
C ALA A 5 7.17 8.29 -38.27
N LYS A 6 5.90 8.54 -37.96
CA LYS A 6 5.46 8.90 -36.63
C LYS A 6 5.61 7.68 -35.72
N LYS A 7 6.57 7.75 -34.80
CA LYS A 7 6.68 6.80 -33.70
C LYS A 7 5.51 7.09 -32.72
N MET A 8 4.47 6.26 -32.77
CA MET A 8 3.52 6.18 -31.68
C MET A 8 4.21 5.55 -30.47
N LEU A 9 4.40 6.34 -29.44
CA LEU A 9 4.74 5.83 -28.11
C LEU A 9 3.47 5.17 -27.57
N ALA A 10 3.44 3.85 -27.57
CA ALA A 10 2.45 3.08 -26.85
C ALA A 10 2.75 3.27 -25.37
N ALA A 11 1.88 4.00 -24.67
CA ALA A 11 1.87 4.00 -23.21
C ALA A 11 1.48 2.58 -22.77
N SER A 12 2.46 1.81 -22.33
CA SER A 12 2.22 0.51 -21.72
C SER A 12 1.52 0.72 -20.38
N THR A 13 0.20 0.57 -20.40
CA THR A 13 -0.59 0.42 -19.18
C THR A 13 -0.21 -0.93 -18.58
N ILE A 14 0.70 -0.93 -17.62
CA ILE A 14 1.04 -2.13 -16.86
C ILE A 14 -0.12 -2.38 -15.89
N CYS A 15 -1.07 -3.21 -16.29
CA CYS A 15 -1.97 -3.88 -15.35
C CYS A 15 -1.12 -4.86 -14.55
N ILE A 16 -0.81 -4.51 -13.30
CA ILE A 16 -0.19 -5.46 -12.37
C ILE A 16 -1.25 -6.48 -11.98
N ILE A 17 -1.37 -7.52 -12.78
CA ILE A 17 -2.00 -8.75 -12.34
C ILE A 17 -0.92 -9.47 -11.53
N MET A 18 -0.90 -9.25 -10.23
CA MET A 18 -0.14 -10.08 -9.32
C MET A 18 -0.79 -11.46 -9.28
N SER A 19 -0.51 -12.29 -10.29
CA SER A 19 -0.78 -13.72 -10.26
C SER A 19 0.27 -14.40 -9.38
N GLY A 20 0.13 -14.21 -8.07
CA GLY A 20 0.80 -15.05 -7.09
C GLY A 20 0.21 -16.45 -7.18
N SER A 21 0.94 -17.38 -7.78
CA SER A 21 0.60 -18.81 -7.73
C SER A 21 0.83 -19.31 -6.31
N PHE A 22 -0.18 -19.18 -5.45
CA PHE A 22 -0.26 -19.96 -4.23
C PHE A 22 -1.05 -21.23 -4.51
N ILE A 23 -0.36 -22.33 -4.56
CA ILE A 23 -0.93 -23.68 -4.50
C ILE A 23 -1.40 -23.91 -3.07
N GLY A 24 -2.71 -23.79 -2.86
CA GLY A 24 -3.38 -24.04 -1.59
C GLY A 24 -4.53 -23.05 -1.41
N GLY A 25 -5.77 -23.53 -1.51
CA GLY A 25 -7.05 -22.87 -1.42
C GLY A 25 -7.16 -21.52 -0.69
N ALA A 26 -6.58 -20.48 -1.23
CA ALA A 26 -6.77 -19.13 -0.74
C ALA A 26 -8.02 -18.56 -1.40
N ALA A 27 -9.05 -18.31 -0.60
CA ALA A 27 -10.14 -17.42 -1.00
C ALA A 27 -9.50 -16.15 -1.58
N ARG A 28 -9.89 -15.76 -2.79
CA ARG A 28 -9.51 -14.45 -3.36
C ARG A 28 -10.02 -13.40 -2.37
N VAL A 29 -9.12 -12.82 -1.61
CA VAL A 29 -9.42 -11.58 -0.88
C VAL A 29 -9.66 -10.55 -1.96
N LEU A 30 -10.92 -10.21 -2.18
CA LEU A 30 -11.28 -9.10 -3.08
C LEU A 30 -10.63 -7.86 -2.50
N ALA A 31 -9.85 -7.15 -3.30
CA ALA A 31 -9.27 -5.89 -2.88
C ALA A 31 -10.40 -4.96 -2.41
N GLU A 32 -10.20 -4.31 -1.26
CA GLU A 32 -11.16 -3.32 -0.77
C GLU A 32 -11.25 -2.16 -1.76
N GLN A 33 -12.48 -1.87 -2.21
CA GLN A 33 -12.75 -0.81 -3.18
C GLN A 33 -13.21 0.47 -2.49
N TYR A 34 -12.74 1.59 -3.00
CA TYR A 34 -13.00 2.92 -2.46
C TYR A 34 -13.36 3.90 -3.59
N TYR A 35 -14.25 4.82 -3.30
CA TYR A 35 -14.44 6.02 -4.12
C TYR A 35 -13.44 7.08 -3.69
N GLY A 36 -12.74 7.69 -4.65
CA GLY A 36 -11.94 8.89 -4.43
C GLY A 36 -12.73 10.15 -4.76
N TRP A 37 -12.62 11.18 -3.97
CA TRP A 37 -13.38 12.41 -4.14
C TRP A 37 -12.70 13.63 -3.51
N ASN A 38 -13.09 14.81 -3.96
CA ASN A 38 -12.64 16.10 -3.48
C ASN A 38 -13.75 16.78 -2.69
N ASP A 39 -13.41 17.43 -1.57
CA ASP A 39 -14.34 18.22 -0.78
C ASP A 39 -14.43 19.66 -1.31
N ILE A 40 -15.51 19.98 -2.05
CA ILE A 40 -15.75 21.34 -2.58
C ILE A 40 -15.97 22.36 -1.47
N ASN A 41 -16.48 21.95 -0.32
CA ASN A 41 -16.74 22.86 0.80
C ASN A 41 -15.45 23.41 1.45
N SER A 42 -14.32 22.79 1.16
CA SER A 42 -13.01 23.25 1.58
C SER A 42 -12.53 24.53 0.85
N ARG A 43 -13.33 25.08 -0.04
CA ARG A 43 -13.19 26.41 -0.68
C ARG A 43 -12.08 26.61 -1.68
N THR A 44 -11.39 25.57 -2.09
CA THR A 44 -10.37 25.69 -3.13
C THR A 44 -10.59 24.60 -4.16
N GLU A 45 -10.70 24.97 -5.41
CA GLU A 45 -10.47 24.05 -6.53
C GLU A 45 -9.02 23.62 -6.48
N SER A 46 -8.72 22.66 -5.60
CA SER A 46 -7.36 22.25 -5.39
C SER A 46 -7.32 20.78 -4.99
N PRO A 47 -6.28 20.06 -5.38
CA PRO A 47 -6.11 18.65 -5.02
C PRO A 47 -5.69 18.46 -3.55
N PHE A 48 -5.93 19.42 -2.65
CA PHE A 48 -5.45 19.36 -1.26
C PHE A 48 -6.49 18.83 -0.28
N PHE A 49 -7.74 18.70 -0.71
CA PHE A 49 -8.83 18.22 0.15
C PHE A 49 -9.44 16.91 -0.40
N LEU A 50 -8.58 15.93 -0.60
CA LEU A 50 -8.97 14.64 -1.13
C LEU A 50 -9.23 13.62 -0.03
N TYR A 51 -10.21 12.79 -0.27
CA TYR A 51 -10.65 11.72 0.60
C TYR A 51 -10.94 10.45 -0.18
N VAL A 52 -10.95 9.33 0.52
CA VAL A 52 -11.53 8.08 0.02
C VAL A 52 -12.62 7.60 0.96
N THR A 53 -13.64 6.96 0.40
CA THR A 53 -14.75 6.36 1.13
C THR A 53 -14.95 4.93 0.64
N PRO A 54 -15.10 3.92 1.54
CA PRO A 54 -15.39 2.56 1.14
C PRO A 54 -16.59 2.48 0.19
N LYS A 55 -16.53 1.65 -0.83
CA LYS A 55 -17.56 1.52 -1.87
C LYS A 55 -18.96 1.18 -1.32
N ASN A 56 -19.02 0.52 -0.19
CA ASN A 56 -20.27 0.16 0.49
C ASN A 56 -20.82 1.26 1.40
N GLU A 57 -20.11 2.38 1.58
CA GLU A 57 -20.55 3.54 2.33
C GLU A 57 -21.09 4.61 1.38
N THR A 58 -22.21 5.24 1.76
CA THR A 58 -22.85 6.32 1.00
C THR A 58 -22.73 7.68 1.68
N THR A 59 -22.21 7.73 2.88
CA THR A 59 -22.04 8.95 3.68
C THR A 59 -20.60 9.41 3.62
N ARG A 60 -20.38 10.64 3.16
CA ARG A 60 -19.05 11.24 3.19
C ARG A 60 -18.65 11.64 4.60
N LYS A 61 -17.39 11.47 4.89
CA LYS A 61 -16.77 11.91 6.14
C LYS A 61 -15.59 12.81 5.81
N VAL A 62 -15.50 13.95 6.45
CA VAL A 62 -14.46 14.96 6.23
C VAL A 62 -13.65 15.23 7.50
N GLY A 63 -12.55 15.92 7.38
CA GLY A 63 -11.69 16.28 8.51
C GLY A 63 -11.15 15.03 9.21
N LYS A 64 -11.29 14.95 10.53
CA LYS A 64 -10.78 13.83 11.35
C LYS A 64 -11.55 12.52 11.19
N GLU A 65 -12.78 12.59 10.72
CA GLU A 65 -13.62 11.40 10.50
C GLU A 65 -13.42 10.79 9.10
N GLY A 66 -12.88 11.57 8.18
CA GLY A 66 -12.62 11.15 6.81
C GLY A 66 -11.24 10.53 6.63
N THR A 67 -11.11 9.66 5.66
CA THR A 67 -9.81 9.11 5.26
C THR A 67 -9.14 10.06 4.27
N VAL A 68 -8.24 10.90 4.79
CA VAL A 68 -7.47 11.85 3.98
C VAL A 68 -6.49 11.11 3.08
N VAL A 69 -6.43 11.51 1.82
CA VAL A 69 -5.47 10.99 0.85
C VAL A 69 -4.81 12.13 0.08
N TYR A 70 -3.71 11.82 -0.57
CA TYR A 70 -2.93 12.75 -1.38
C TYR A 70 -2.80 12.27 -2.81
N CYS A 71 -2.80 13.21 -3.75
CA CYS A 71 -2.51 12.92 -5.15
C CYS A 71 -1.12 12.30 -5.31
N PHE A 72 -1.06 11.27 -6.17
CA PHE A 72 0.17 10.52 -6.49
C PHE A 72 0.22 10.32 -8.00
N ASN A 73 0.86 11.09 -8.77
CA ASN A 73 0.89 11.30 -10.23
C ASN A 73 0.24 12.63 -10.62
N ARG A 74 0.96 13.71 -10.41
CA ARG A 74 0.46 15.08 -10.59
C ARG A 74 -0.09 15.38 -11.97
N ASP A 75 0.41 14.75 -13.01
CA ASP A 75 0.01 15.04 -14.40
C ASP A 75 -1.36 14.48 -14.78
N LEU A 76 -1.95 13.64 -13.93
CA LEU A 76 -3.27 13.08 -14.13
C LEU A 76 -4.33 13.91 -13.42
N LYS A 77 -5.61 13.69 -13.75
CA LYS A 77 -6.74 14.39 -13.16
C LYS A 77 -6.95 13.92 -11.71
N TRP A 78 -7.17 14.84 -10.77
CA TRP A 78 -7.60 14.48 -9.43
C TRP A 78 -9.10 14.12 -9.40
N PRO A 79 -9.57 13.36 -8.37
CA PRO A 79 -10.97 12.99 -8.21
C PRO A 79 -11.92 14.20 -8.19
N GLU A 80 -13.11 13.98 -8.69
CA GLU A 80 -14.16 15.01 -8.76
C GLU A 80 -14.82 15.25 -7.39
N ASN A 81 -15.63 16.31 -7.34
CA ASN A 81 -16.31 16.69 -6.11
C ASN A 81 -17.44 15.71 -5.79
N TRP A 82 -17.53 15.29 -4.54
CA TRP A 82 -18.63 14.45 -4.07
C TRP A 82 -19.99 15.08 -4.34
N GLU A 83 -20.13 16.38 -4.10
CA GLU A 83 -21.39 17.13 -4.22
C GLU A 83 -21.99 17.12 -5.62
N GLN A 84 -21.16 17.02 -6.64
CA GLN A 84 -21.61 16.93 -8.03
C GLN A 84 -22.33 15.61 -8.34
N HIS A 85 -22.18 14.62 -7.46
CA HIS A 85 -22.72 13.27 -7.64
C HIS A 85 -23.75 12.89 -6.57
N GLN A 86 -24.22 13.84 -5.76
CA GLN A 86 -25.11 13.58 -4.61
C GLN A 86 -26.41 12.85 -4.95
N THR A 87 -26.99 13.11 -6.12
CA THR A 87 -28.26 12.51 -6.54
C THR A 87 -28.10 11.08 -7.08
N THR A 88 -26.89 10.70 -7.45
CA THR A 88 -26.58 9.43 -8.11
C THR A 88 -25.44 8.68 -7.44
N LEU A 89 -25.15 9.05 -6.20
CA LEU A 89 -24.03 8.45 -5.47
C LEU A 89 -24.16 6.95 -5.35
N PRO A 90 -23.03 6.28 -5.54
CA PRO A 90 -21.69 6.83 -5.80
C PRO A 90 -21.29 6.92 -7.28
N TYR A 91 -22.23 6.96 -8.18
CA TYR A 91 -21.97 6.98 -9.62
C TYR A 91 -21.20 8.24 -10.08
N GLY A 92 -20.19 8.00 -10.92
CA GLY A 92 -19.36 9.06 -11.51
C GLY A 92 -18.09 9.39 -10.75
N LEU A 93 -17.94 8.96 -9.50
CA LEU A 93 -16.67 9.07 -8.79
C LEU A 93 -15.70 7.97 -9.23
N PRO A 94 -14.39 8.27 -9.33
CA PRO A 94 -13.39 7.27 -9.67
C PRO A 94 -13.27 6.20 -8.59
N LEU A 95 -13.17 4.95 -9.02
CA LEU A 95 -13.06 3.78 -8.18
C LEU A 95 -11.60 3.34 -8.07
N TYR A 96 -11.20 3.00 -6.86
CA TYR A 96 -9.84 2.61 -6.49
C TYR A 96 -9.83 1.28 -5.75
N ASN A 97 -8.76 0.53 -5.94
CA ASN A 97 -8.42 -0.63 -5.12
C ASN A 97 -7.33 -0.25 -4.12
N LYS A 98 -7.55 -0.57 -2.85
CA LYS A 98 -6.56 -0.33 -1.79
C LYS A 98 -5.49 -1.41 -1.79
N TRP A 99 -4.23 -1.00 -1.73
CA TRP A 99 -3.06 -1.86 -1.67
C TRP A 99 -2.13 -1.43 -0.54
N LYS A 100 -1.41 -2.38 0.03
CA LYS A 100 -0.32 -2.07 0.94
C LYS A 100 0.82 -1.42 0.16
N GLY A 101 1.28 -0.24 0.61
CA GLY A 101 2.41 0.45 0.03
C GLY A 101 3.74 -0.23 0.36
N THR A 102 4.51 -0.48 -0.68
CA THR A 102 5.91 -0.92 -0.59
C THR A 102 6.74 -0.03 -1.50
N ASP A 103 8.06 -0.05 -1.35
CA ASP A 103 8.95 0.72 -2.23
C ASP A 103 8.70 0.40 -3.71
N GLU A 104 8.50 -0.87 -4.03
CA GLU A 104 8.17 -1.32 -5.37
C GLU A 104 6.81 -0.81 -5.85
N THR A 105 5.76 -0.95 -5.02
CA THR A 105 4.40 -0.50 -5.37
C THR A 105 4.38 1.01 -5.63
N PHE A 106 5.06 1.80 -4.79
CA PHE A 106 5.13 3.25 -4.98
C PHE A 106 5.89 3.64 -6.25
N LYS A 107 7.03 3.00 -6.55
CA LYS A 107 7.79 3.24 -7.77
C LYS A 107 7.01 2.87 -9.03
N GLN A 108 6.25 1.78 -8.99
CA GLN A 108 5.38 1.39 -10.10
C GLN A 108 4.21 2.35 -10.27
N ALA A 109 3.61 2.82 -9.17
CA ALA A 109 2.51 3.77 -9.19
C ALA A 109 2.94 5.19 -9.58
N ALA A 110 4.20 5.54 -9.41
CA ALA A 110 4.77 6.86 -9.71
C ALA A 110 5.95 6.74 -10.69
N PRO A 111 5.70 6.58 -11.99
CA PRO A 111 6.76 6.37 -12.99
C PRO A 111 7.75 7.52 -13.10
N LYS A 112 7.43 8.70 -12.56
CA LYS A 112 8.28 9.89 -12.51
C LYS A 112 8.88 10.14 -11.13
N PHE A 113 8.90 9.13 -10.26
CA PHE A 113 9.46 9.30 -8.92
C PHE A 113 10.92 9.79 -8.97
N ARG A 114 11.34 10.48 -7.91
CA ARG A 114 12.70 11.02 -7.80
C ARG A 114 13.73 9.90 -7.67
N THR A 115 14.48 9.64 -8.73
CA THR A 115 15.44 8.53 -8.81
C THR A 115 16.70 8.76 -7.99
N THR A 116 16.95 10.00 -7.53
CA THR A 116 18.12 10.35 -6.70
C THR A 116 17.94 9.96 -5.22
N ILE A 117 16.76 9.51 -4.83
CA ILE A 117 16.48 9.01 -3.47
C ILE A 117 16.67 7.49 -3.40
N GLY A 118 17.00 6.98 -2.22
CA GLY A 118 17.17 5.54 -1.99
C GLY A 118 15.83 4.82 -1.87
N ASN A 119 15.12 5.07 -0.77
CA ASN A 119 13.85 4.40 -0.44
C ASN A 119 12.70 5.40 -0.41
N ILE A 120 11.78 5.29 -1.38
CA ILE A 120 10.63 6.21 -1.47
C ILE A 120 9.62 5.99 -0.34
N THR A 121 9.45 4.77 0.15
CA THR A 121 8.57 4.50 1.30
C THR A 121 9.04 5.25 2.53
N ASN A 122 10.35 5.22 2.82
CA ASN A 122 10.93 5.94 3.93
C ASN A 122 10.69 7.46 3.81
N SER A 123 10.87 8.01 2.60
CA SER A 123 10.60 9.43 2.34
C SER A 123 9.15 9.79 2.61
N LEU A 124 8.20 9.03 2.07
CA LEU A 124 6.76 9.30 2.21
C LEU A 124 6.28 9.15 3.66
N VAL A 125 6.78 8.12 4.37
CA VAL A 125 6.48 7.93 5.80
C VAL A 125 7.02 9.09 6.63
N ALA A 126 8.26 9.54 6.37
CA ALA A 126 8.85 10.68 7.07
C ALA A 126 8.06 11.96 6.83
N VAL A 127 7.70 12.26 5.58
CA VAL A 127 6.84 13.41 5.23
C VAL A 127 5.53 13.36 5.98
N LEU A 128 4.81 12.23 5.95
CA LEU A 128 3.49 12.10 6.57
C LEU A 128 3.56 12.01 8.11
N SER A 129 4.69 11.61 8.68
CA SER A 129 4.88 11.64 10.14
C SER A 129 4.91 13.06 10.72
N LYS A 130 5.27 14.05 9.91
CA LYS A 130 5.34 15.47 10.27
C LYS A 130 4.37 16.33 9.44
N GLY A 131 3.75 15.78 8.43
CA GLY A 131 2.74 16.40 7.60
C GLY A 131 1.31 16.21 8.13
N TYR A 132 0.35 16.85 7.47
CA TYR A 132 -1.06 16.67 7.75
C TYR A 132 -1.53 15.29 7.26
N PRO A 133 -2.42 14.56 7.93
CA PRO A 133 -3.16 14.91 9.13
C PRO A 133 -2.45 14.50 10.45
N THR A 134 -1.29 13.86 10.40
CA THR A 134 -0.56 13.43 11.60
C THR A 134 -0.23 14.63 12.48
N VAL A 135 0.20 15.71 11.86
CA VAL A 135 0.36 17.02 12.51
C VAL A 135 -0.68 17.98 11.93
N THR A 136 -1.63 18.41 12.74
CA THR A 136 -2.76 19.25 12.31
C THR A 136 -2.28 20.63 11.82
N ASN A 137 -1.29 21.20 12.47
CA ASN A 137 -0.73 22.52 12.20
C ASN A 137 0.77 22.38 11.92
N VAL A 138 1.10 21.97 10.70
CA VAL A 138 2.50 21.76 10.26
C VAL A 138 3.27 23.07 10.42
N GLU A 139 4.33 23.09 11.24
CA GLU A 139 5.14 24.29 11.52
C GLU A 139 4.30 25.52 11.92
N GLY A 140 3.14 25.31 12.58
CA GLY A 140 2.23 26.38 12.98
C GLY A 140 1.39 26.98 11.84
N LEU A 141 1.33 26.31 10.68
CA LEU A 141 0.43 26.68 9.58
C LEU A 141 -1.02 26.28 9.90
N ASP A 142 -1.97 26.94 9.26
CA ASP A 142 -3.36 26.51 9.27
C ASP A 142 -3.56 25.18 8.52
N GLU A 143 -4.76 24.61 8.60
CA GLU A 143 -5.06 23.31 7.98
C GLU A 143 -4.86 23.34 6.45
N THR A 144 -5.31 24.39 5.78
CA THR A 144 -5.21 24.53 4.31
C THR A 144 -3.76 24.56 3.87
N SER A 145 -2.96 25.37 4.53
CA SER A 145 -1.52 25.48 4.26
C SER A 145 -0.77 24.20 4.63
N SER A 146 -1.14 23.57 5.76
CA SER A 146 -0.57 22.27 6.17
C SER A 146 -0.82 21.17 5.15
N ARG A 147 -2.05 21.05 4.65
CA ARG A 147 -2.40 20.11 3.56
C ARG A 147 -1.61 20.42 2.28
N LYS A 148 -1.54 21.68 1.90
CA LYS A 148 -0.82 22.14 0.72
C LYS A 148 0.65 21.74 0.77
N VAL A 149 1.37 22.11 1.81
CA VAL A 149 2.81 21.82 1.91
C VAL A 149 3.09 20.31 2.00
N THR A 150 2.20 19.54 2.64
CA THR A 150 2.31 18.08 2.68
C THR A 150 2.14 17.48 1.28
N GLN A 151 1.14 17.91 0.50
CA GLN A 151 0.96 17.46 -0.87
C GLN A 151 2.16 17.81 -1.76
N LEU A 152 2.70 19.01 -1.63
CA LEU A 152 3.84 19.45 -2.42
C LEU A 152 5.10 18.63 -2.09
N ALA A 153 5.31 18.32 -0.81
CA ALA A 153 6.40 17.44 -0.40
C ALA A 153 6.25 16.02 -0.98
N ILE A 154 5.02 15.48 -1.02
CA ILE A 154 4.75 14.19 -1.68
C ILE A 154 5.12 14.25 -3.16
N TRP A 155 4.69 15.28 -3.90
CA TRP A 155 5.02 15.43 -5.33
C TRP A 155 6.51 15.68 -5.60
N TYR A 156 7.25 16.23 -4.64
CA TYR A 156 8.69 16.30 -4.74
C TYR A 156 9.31 14.91 -4.89
N PHE A 157 8.79 13.92 -4.16
CA PHE A 157 9.27 12.54 -4.21
C PHE A 157 8.62 11.71 -5.32
N SER A 158 7.30 11.79 -5.47
CA SER A 158 6.55 10.94 -6.41
C SER A 158 6.62 11.40 -7.86
N ASP A 159 6.85 12.68 -8.12
CA ASP A 159 6.79 13.27 -9.46
C ASP A 159 8.03 14.06 -9.85
N SER A 160 9.06 14.07 -9.03
CA SER A 160 10.36 14.75 -9.26
C SER A 160 10.25 16.26 -9.48
N PHE A 161 9.23 16.92 -8.96
CA PHE A 161 9.10 18.37 -9.07
C PHE A 161 10.18 19.10 -8.28
N ASP A 162 10.65 20.23 -8.84
CA ASP A 162 11.57 21.12 -8.15
C ASP A 162 10.82 21.99 -7.12
N LYS A 163 11.41 22.16 -5.94
CA LYS A 163 10.81 22.96 -4.88
C LYS A 163 10.65 24.45 -5.25
N GLN A 164 11.57 25.01 -6.04
CA GLN A 164 11.47 26.40 -6.50
C GLN A 164 10.28 26.59 -7.45
N TRP A 165 9.97 25.55 -8.23
CA TRP A 165 8.79 25.54 -9.07
C TRP A 165 7.51 25.63 -8.23
N PHE A 166 7.47 24.92 -7.09
CA PHE A 166 6.32 25.00 -6.18
C PHE A 166 6.14 26.41 -5.60
N LYS A 167 7.23 27.07 -5.18
CA LYS A 167 7.16 28.41 -4.61
C LYS A 167 6.46 29.38 -5.54
N GLY A 168 6.82 29.39 -6.81
CA GLY A 168 6.22 30.27 -7.82
C GLY A 168 4.79 29.90 -8.18
N ASN A 169 4.55 28.63 -8.51
CA ASN A 169 3.25 28.18 -9.04
C ASN A 169 2.14 28.10 -7.99
N TYR A 170 2.49 27.81 -6.72
CA TYR A 170 1.53 27.74 -5.61
C TYR A 170 1.56 29.00 -4.72
N LYS A 171 2.33 30.04 -5.12
CA LYS A 171 2.44 31.34 -4.42
C LYS A 171 2.69 31.15 -2.92
N LEU A 172 3.66 30.30 -2.57
CA LEU A 172 3.98 30.01 -1.20
C LEU A 172 4.51 31.26 -0.49
N ASN A 173 3.96 31.56 0.67
CA ASN A 173 4.56 32.53 1.58
C ASN A 173 5.80 31.92 2.27
N ASP A 174 6.57 32.73 2.98
CA ASP A 174 7.84 32.30 3.56
C ASP A 174 7.68 31.17 4.60
N LYS A 175 6.58 31.16 5.37
CA LYS A 175 6.31 30.08 6.33
C LYS A 175 5.97 28.76 5.63
N GLU A 176 5.16 28.83 4.60
CA GLU A 176 4.83 27.65 3.78
C GLU A 176 6.07 27.10 3.07
N ASP A 177 6.91 27.98 2.53
CA ASP A 177 8.17 27.57 1.87
C ASP A 177 9.14 26.91 2.85
N GLN A 178 9.28 27.45 4.07
CA GLN A 178 10.08 26.84 5.14
C GLN A 178 9.53 25.48 5.58
N ALA A 179 8.22 25.37 5.78
CA ALA A 179 7.57 24.12 6.16
C ALA A 179 7.71 23.06 5.07
N LEU A 180 7.53 23.43 3.79
CA LEU A 180 7.77 22.54 2.66
C LEU A 180 9.23 22.06 2.63
N GLN A 181 10.20 22.97 2.79
CA GLN A 181 11.61 22.61 2.84
C GLN A 181 11.91 21.62 3.96
N HIS A 182 11.37 21.87 5.15
CA HIS A 182 11.55 20.95 6.30
C HIS A 182 11.00 19.54 5.98
N LEU A 183 9.79 19.43 5.43
CA LEU A 183 9.22 18.13 5.06
C LEU A 183 10.05 17.41 4.00
N ILE A 184 10.60 18.14 3.01
CA ILE A 184 11.47 17.57 2.00
C ILE A 184 12.78 17.07 2.63
N ASP A 185 13.42 17.86 3.47
CA ASP A 185 14.68 17.50 4.12
C ASP A 185 14.53 16.23 4.99
N LEU A 186 13.42 16.12 5.73
CA LEU A 186 13.09 14.92 6.49
C LEU A 186 12.94 13.69 5.58
N GLY A 187 12.22 13.83 4.49
CA GLY A 187 12.03 12.74 3.52
C GLY A 187 13.34 12.34 2.83
N GLU A 188 14.20 13.30 2.46
CA GLU A 188 15.51 13.02 1.89
C GLU A 188 16.45 12.33 2.89
N GLN A 189 16.44 12.77 4.15
CA GLN A 189 17.21 12.13 5.20
C GLN A 189 16.76 10.68 5.37
N ALA A 190 15.46 10.45 5.55
CA ALA A 190 14.89 9.12 5.74
C ALA A 190 15.15 8.18 4.56
N SER A 191 15.19 8.71 3.33
CA SER A 191 15.48 7.92 2.12
C SER A 191 16.87 7.29 2.10
N ARG A 192 17.83 7.89 2.79
CA ARG A 192 19.22 7.44 2.89
C ARG A 192 19.46 6.43 4.00
N GLU A 193 18.49 6.31 4.92
CA GLU A 193 18.57 5.36 6.01
C GLU A 193 18.41 3.93 5.49
N GLN A 194 19.34 3.04 5.86
CA GLN A 194 19.24 1.62 5.53
C GLN A 194 18.16 0.91 6.33
N LYS A 195 17.79 1.48 7.48
CA LYS A 195 16.73 0.93 8.34
C LYS A 195 15.37 1.25 7.74
N GLU A 196 14.57 0.24 7.59
CA GLU A 196 13.16 0.44 7.23
C GLU A 196 12.41 1.20 8.33
N GLN A 197 11.52 2.08 7.92
CA GLN A 197 10.62 2.76 8.85
C GLN A 197 9.69 1.75 9.53
N SER A 198 9.33 2.02 10.79
CA SER A 198 8.38 1.19 11.56
C SER A 198 6.94 1.25 11.03
N TYR A 199 6.71 2.12 10.05
CA TYR A 199 5.39 2.33 9.44
C TYR A 199 5.44 2.09 7.95
N THR A 200 4.27 1.82 7.39
CA THR A 200 3.98 1.85 5.96
C THR A 200 2.72 2.67 5.70
N LEU A 201 2.36 2.82 4.45
CA LEU A 201 1.20 3.58 3.99
C LEU A 201 0.39 2.71 3.03
N ASP A 202 -0.92 2.97 2.95
CA ASP A 202 -1.74 2.42 1.87
C ASP A 202 -1.60 3.25 0.60
N ILE A 203 -1.76 2.60 -0.55
CA ILE A 203 -1.93 3.27 -1.84
C ILE A 203 -3.22 2.79 -2.48
N TYR A 204 -3.94 3.73 -3.07
CA TYR A 204 -5.19 3.49 -3.78
C TYR A 204 -4.93 3.64 -5.27
N LEU A 205 -4.94 2.51 -5.98
CA LEU A 205 -4.72 2.48 -7.42
C LEU A 205 -6.07 2.51 -8.14
N HIS A 206 -6.22 3.44 -9.10
CA HIS A 206 -7.44 3.53 -9.88
C HIS A 206 -7.73 2.22 -10.63
N GLU A 207 -9.01 1.90 -10.80
CA GLU A 207 -9.41 0.78 -11.66
C GLU A 207 -9.22 1.12 -13.15
N SER A 208 -9.20 0.09 -13.98
CA SER A 208 -8.89 0.18 -15.41
C SER A 208 -9.78 1.17 -16.19
N GLY A 209 -11.02 1.39 -15.75
CA GLY A 209 -11.94 2.37 -16.32
C GLY A 209 -11.66 3.83 -15.93
N TYR A 210 -10.72 4.07 -15.03
CA TYR A 210 -10.46 5.38 -14.42
C TYR A 210 -9.00 5.84 -14.59
N THR A 211 -8.33 5.39 -15.63
CA THR A 211 -6.89 5.63 -15.88
C THR A 211 -6.52 7.11 -16.08
N GLN A 212 -7.51 7.98 -16.32
CA GLN A 212 -7.31 9.42 -16.40
C GLN A 212 -7.09 10.07 -15.03
N TYR A 213 -7.43 9.38 -13.95
CA TYR A 213 -7.27 9.89 -12.58
C TYR A 213 -5.95 9.50 -11.97
N GLN A 214 -5.49 10.33 -11.05
CA GLN A 214 -4.29 10.08 -10.24
C GLN A 214 -4.50 8.88 -9.31
N ASN A 215 -3.45 8.12 -9.06
CA ASN A 215 -3.42 7.26 -7.89
C ASN A 215 -3.45 8.11 -6.61
N LEU A 216 -3.87 7.54 -5.49
CA LEU A 216 -3.98 8.27 -4.23
C LEU A 216 -3.15 7.59 -3.15
N LEU A 217 -2.36 8.39 -2.43
CA LEU A 217 -1.57 7.95 -1.28
C LEU A 217 -2.40 8.11 -0.01
N GLY A 218 -2.55 7.04 0.76
CA GLY A 218 -3.15 7.10 2.09
C GLY A 218 -2.25 7.87 3.06
N SER A 219 -2.85 8.68 3.92
CA SER A 219 -2.12 9.50 4.89
C SER A 219 -1.96 8.85 6.27
N THR A 220 -2.59 7.71 6.50
CA THR A 220 -2.52 6.98 7.77
C THR A 220 -1.23 6.19 7.88
N LEU A 221 -0.48 6.44 8.95
CA LEU A 221 0.72 5.65 9.27
C LEU A 221 0.30 4.29 9.83
N ILE A 222 0.62 3.22 9.12
CA ILE A 222 0.26 1.85 9.46
C ILE A 222 1.48 1.16 10.08
N PRO A 223 1.44 0.73 11.34
CA PRO A 223 2.55 0.00 11.94
C PRO A 223 2.89 -1.26 11.14
N LYS A 224 4.17 -1.47 10.87
CA LYS A 224 4.64 -2.77 10.38
C LYS A 224 4.63 -3.74 11.55
N VAL A 225 3.77 -4.73 11.47
CA VAL A 225 3.79 -5.85 12.41
C VAL A 225 4.99 -6.72 12.01
N ASP A 226 5.91 -6.96 12.94
CA ASP A 226 6.93 -7.98 12.71
C ASP A 226 6.21 -9.30 12.38
N PRO A 227 6.63 -10.03 11.36
CA PRO A 227 6.05 -11.34 11.12
C PRO A 227 6.17 -12.14 12.41
N ASP A 228 5.05 -12.73 12.87
CA ASP A 228 5.07 -13.64 14.01
C ASP A 228 6.25 -14.60 13.82
N PRO A 229 7.08 -14.79 14.85
CA PRO A 229 8.17 -15.74 14.74
C PRO A 229 7.58 -17.05 14.24
N GLU A 230 8.15 -17.57 13.15
CA GLU A 230 7.69 -18.86 12.59
C GLU A 230 7.45 -19.84 13.73
N PRO A 231 6.29 -20.51 13.79
CA PRO A 231 6.01 -21.46 14.84
C PRO A 231 7.20 -22.43 14.89
N LYS A 232 7.85 -22.52 16.06
CA LYS A 232 8.95 -23.46 16.25
C LYS A 232 8.49 -24.79 15.68
N PRO A 233 9.29 -25.43 14.81
CA PRO A 233 8.91 -26.72 14.29
C PRO A 233 8.56 -27.62 15.47
N GLU A 234 7.38 -28.19 15.43
CA GLU A 234 6.92 -29.14 16.44
C GLU A 234 8.02 -30.20 16.62
N PRO A 235 8.37 -30.55 17.87
CA PRO A 235 9.35 -31.59 18.09
C PRO A 235 8.90 -32.83 17.31
N LYS A 236 9.80 -33.34 16.47
CA LYS A 236 9.54 -34.60 15.76
C LYS A 236 9.01 -35.60 16.75
N PRO A 237 7.88 -36.27 16.45
CA PRO A 237 7.39 -37.34 17.35
C PRO A 237 8.52 -38.32 17.61
N GLU A 238 8.74 -38.60 18.86
CA GLU A 238 9.74 -39.61 19.26
C GLU A 238 9.44 -40.93 18.52
N PRO A 239 10.47 -41.61 18.01
CA PRO A 239 10.24 -42.87 17.32
C PRO A 239 9.50 -43.82 18.24
N MET A 240 8.36 -44.32 17.81
CA MET A 240 7.60 -45.30 18.56
C MET A 240 8.53 -46.43 18.98
N PRO A 241 8.47 -46.86 20.27
CA PRO A 241 9.29 -48.01 20.74
C PRO A 241 9.05 -49.19 19.81
N LYS A 242 10.16 -49.82 19.37
CA LYS A 242 10.09 -51.02 18.55
C LYS A 242 9.21 -52.04 19.29
N PRO A 243 8.26 -52.69 18.59
CA PRO A 243 7.49 -53.76 19.21
C PRO A 243 8.43 -54.84 19.74
N GLU A 244 8.20 -55.22 21.01
CA GLU A 244 8.95 -56.32 21.64
C GLU A 244 8.84 -57.57 20.75
N PRO A 245 9.94 -58.36 20.62
CA PRO A 245 9.91 -59.58 19.84
C PRO A 245 8.87 -60.55 20.48
N LYS A 246 7.95 -61.05 19.64
CA LYS A 246 6.98 -62.08 20.03
C LYS A 246 7.77 -63.25 20.66
N PRO A 247 7.32 -63.78 21.82
CA PRO A 247 7.91 -64.96 22.39
C PRO A 247 7.87 -66.11 21.38
N GLU A 248 9.00 -66.81 21.26
CA GLU A 248 9.12 -67.98 20.41
C GLU A 248 8.08 -69.02 20.82
N PRO A 249 7.42 -69.73 19.85
CA PRO A 249 6.50 -70.82 20.18
C PRO A 249 7.23 -71.94 20.91
N LYS A 250 6.68 -72.36 22.06
CA LYS A 250 7.16 -73.54 22.80
C LYS A 250 7.20 -74.74 21.87
N PRO A 251 8.29 -75.54 21.94
CA PRO A 251 8.37 -76.77 21.17
C PRO A 251 7.22 -77.70 21.51
N GLU A 252 6.60 -78.29 20.49
CA GLU A 252 5.57 -79.30 20.65
C GLU A 252 6.12 -80.50 21.45
N PRO A 253 5.33 -81.11 22.35
CA PRO A 253 5.73 -82.30 23.06
C PRO A 253 5.94 -83.48 22.08
N GLU A 254 7.04 -84.21 22.25
CA GLU A 254 7.36 -85.39 21.48
C GLU A 254 6.22 -86.39 21.54
N PRO A 255 5.89 -87.11 20.45
CA PRO A 255 4.88 -88.17 20.44
C PRO A 255 5.30 -89.35 21.37
N LYS A 256 4.33 -89.75 22.20
CA LYS A 256 4.53 -90.97 23.07
C LYS A 256 4.75 -92.22 22.23
N PRO A 257 5.65 -93.09 22.63
CA PRO A 257 5.89 -94.31 21.89
C PRO A 257 4.68 -95.25 21.96
N GLU A 258 4.34 -95.85 20.79
CA GLU A 258 3.23 -96.81 20.65
C GLU A 258 3.52 -98.07 21.51
N PRO A 259 2.45 -98.68 22.11
CA PRO A 259 2.62 -99.95 22.85
C PRO A 259 2.94 -101.10 21.91
N LYS A 260 3.95 -101.95 22.35
CA LYS A 260 4.32 -103.15 21.63
C LYS A 260 3.17 -104.17 21.77
N PRO A 261 2.93 -104.98 20.72
CA PRO A 261 1.96 -106.08 20.84
C PRO A 261 2.52 -107.21 21.71
N GLU A 262 1.66 -107.67 22.59
CA GLU A 262 1.94 -108.90 23.39
C GLU A 262 1.64 -110.15 22.55
N PRO A 263 2.26 -111.28 22.95
CA PRO A 263 2.36 -112.49 22.12
C PRO A 263 1.07 -113.29 22.00
#